data_eaf8f0b64993a6c6d5b3821266731be7
#
_entry.id   eaf8f0b64993a6c6d5b3821266731be7
#
_cell.length_a   1.000
_cell.length_b   1.000
_cell.length_c   1.000
_cell.angle_alpha   90.00
_cell.angle_beta   90.00
_cell.angle_gamma   90.00
#
_symmetry.space_group_name_H-M   'P 1'
#
loop_
_entity.id
_entity.type
_entity.pdbx_description
1 polymer ?
#
loop_
_entity_poly.entity_id
_entity_poly.type
_entity_poly.pdbx_seq_one_letter_code
_entity_poly.pdbx_strand_id
1 'polypeptide(L)'
;MKLKFALLTALTVATAPAFAEKAPEPPGGKHAQAAEQLFRTSFRADNPKYWMTRLDQDETMKTCGLYRDNPPRKIGAALEKQNRATIRYPVDGKLMGDWREGEKLAAVGTGGHIGFIQPDPPGRTRGGNCYACHELAKKELAYGTIGPSLHHFGKIRGNSDEIVKYAYDKIYNSNAFTACTNMPRFGLHSWLTPEQITHIVAFLVDPESPVNKD
;
A
#
# COMPACT_ATOMS: atom_id res chain seq x y z
N MET A 1 -8.35 73.78 24.54
CA MET A 1 -8.32 72.35 24.91
C MET A 1 -9.22 71.63 23.88
N LYS A 2 -8.65 71.00 22.86
CA LYS A 2 -9.36 70.26 21.79
C LYS A 2 -9.32 68.79 22.04
N LEU A 3 -10.46 68.21 22.41
CA LEU A 3 -10.58 66.74 22.62
C LEU A 3 -10.68 66.04 21.23
N LYS A 4 -9.72 65.15 20.91
CA LYS A 4 -9.79 64.29 19.73
C LYS A 4 -10.48 62.98 20.13
N PHE A 5 -11.65 62.71 19.62
CA PHE A 5 -12.31 61.43 19.70
C PHE A 5 -11.66 60.50 18.68
N ALA A 6 -11.05 59.41 19.12
CA ALA A 6 -10.59 58.32 18.27
C ALA A 6 -11.75 57.33 18.08
N LEU A 7 -12.18 57.17 16.85
CA LEU A 7 -13.17 56.16 16.46
C LEU A 7 -12.44 54.80 16.37
N LEU A 8 -12.76 53.87 17.26
CA LEU A 8 -12.32 52.48 17.19
C LEU A 8 -13.31 51.72 16.29
N THR A 9 -12.90 51.41 15.07
CA THR A 9 -13.64 50.49 14.19
C THR A 9 -13.35 49.06 14.59
N ALA A 10 -14.33 48.40 15.18
CA ALA A 10 -14.27 46.98 15.48
C ALA A 10 -14.42 46.18 14.16
N LEU A 11 -13.35 45.49 13.77
CA LEU A 11 -13.34 44.57 12.63
C LEU A 11 -13.99 43.25 13.08
N THR A 12 -15.26 43.04 12.73
CA THR A 12 -15.94 41.76 12.93
C THR A 12 -15.44 40.77 11.90
N VAL A 13 -14.60 39.82 12.32
CA VAL A 13 -14.22 38.67 11.49
C VAL A 13 -15.41 37.71 11.45
N ALA A 14 -16.11 37.69 10.34
CA ALA A 14 -17.15 36.70 10.06
C ALA A 14 -16.48 35.34 9.87
N THR A 15 -16.57 34.46 10.87
CA THR A 15 -16.21 33.06 10.72
C THR A 15 -17.24 32.38 9.84
N ALA A 16 -16.88 32.09 8.60
CA ALA A 16 -17.70 31.25 7.73
C ALA A 16 -17.89 29.85 8.40
N PRO A 17 -19.14 29.32 8.41
CA PRO A 17 -19.36 28.00 8.94
C PRO A 17 -18.54 27.02 8.12
N ALA A 18 -17.66 26.23 8.79
CA ALA A 18 -17.00 25.11 8.18
C ALA A 18 -18.08 24.11 7.74
N PHE A 19 -18.31 24.00 6.45
CA PHE A 19 -19.16 22.95 5.91
C PHE A 19 -18.48 21.63 6.28
N ALA A 20 -19.05 20.94 7.28
CA ALA A 20 -18.71 19.56 7.55
C ALA A 20 -19.16 18.77 6.30
N GLU A 21 -18.21 18.40 5.45
CA GLU A 21 -18.48 17.58 4.28
C GLU A 21 -19.12 16.27 4.76
N LYS A 22 -20.40 16.07 4.40
CA LYS A 22 -21.11 14.83 4.74
C LYS A 22 -20.35 13.67 4.12
N ALA A 23 -20.06 12.64 4.92
CA ALA A 23 -19.43 11.44 4.40
C ALA A 23 -20.22 10.93 3.18
N PRO A 24 -19.54 10.54 2.10
CA PRO A 24 -20.20 9.99 0.92
C PRO A 24 -21.04 8.78 1.32
N GLU A 25 -22.23 8.68 0.77
CA GLU A 25 -23.08 7.51 0.99
C GLU A 25 -22.51 6.34 0.18
N PRO A 26 -22.47 5.12 0.75
CA PRO A 26 -22.07 3.95 -0.02
C PRO A 26 -23.02 3.78 -1.21
N PRO A 27 -22.53 3.32 -2.36
CA PRO A 27 -23.38 3.03 -3.51
C PRO A 27 -24.45 2.04 -3.07
N GLY A 28 -25.70 2.49 -3.08
CA GLY A 28 -26.85 1.75 -2.58
C GLY A 28 -27.90 1.50 -3.68
N GLY A 29 -28.90 0.69 -3.34
CA GLY A 29 -30.06 0.44 -4.16
C GLY A 29 -29.91 -0.71 -5.18
N LYS A 30 -30.94 -0.86 -6.03
CA LYS A 30 -31.06 -1.99 -6.96
C LYS A 30 -29.88 -2.15 -7.94
N HIS A 31 -29.26 -1.06 -8.31
CA HIS A 31 -28.11 -1.10 -9.23
C HIS A 31 -26.84 -1.62 -8.58
N ALA A 32 -26.59 -1.31 -7.30
CA ALA A 32 -25.44 -1.85 -6.58
C ALA A 32 -25.57 -3.37 -6.39
N GLN A 33 -26.75 -3.86 -6.05
CA GLN A 33 -27.01 -5.30 -5.94
C GLN A 33 -26.86 -6.02 -7.28
N ALA A 34 -27.40 -5.44 -8.35
CA ALA A 34 -27.27 -6.00 -9.70
C ALA A 34 -25.82 -6.03 -10.17
N ALA A 35 -25.04 -4.98 -9.89
CA ALA A 35 -23.60 -4.92 -10.20
C ALA A 35 -22.82 -5.97 -9.42
N GLU A 36 -23.06 -6.13 -8.12
CA GLU A 36 -22.44 -7.16 -7.29
C GLU A 36 -22.76 -8.56 -7.79
N GLN A 37 -24.03 -8.82 -8.13
CA GLN A 37 -24.43 -10.11 -8.68
C GLN A 37 -23.75 -10.38 -10.02
N LEU A 38 -23.76 -9.40 -10.94
CA LEU A 38 -23.09 -9.52 -12.23
C LEU A 38 -21.60 -9.79 -12.07
N PHE A 39 -20.93 -9.04 -11.18
CA PHE A 39 -19.53 -9.20 -10.90
C PHE A 39 -19.20 -10.61 -10.44
N ARG A 40 -19.92 -11.12 -9.43
CA ARG A 40 -19.70 -12.47 -8.90
C ARG A 40 -20.04 -13.59 -9.88
N THR A 41 -21.02 -13.41 -10.75
CA THR A 41 -21.42 -14.42 -11.73
C THR A 41 -20.61 -14.38 -13.02
N SER A 42 -19.86 -13.31 -13.28
CA SER A 42 -19.02 -13.16 -14.48
C SER A 42 -17.72 -13.95 -14.43
N PHE A 43 -17.26 -14.30 -13.22
CA PHE A 43 -16.02 -15.05 -13.04
C PHE A 43 -16.33 -16.56 -12.99
N ARG A 44 -15.71 -17.31 -13.90
CA ARG A 44 -15.76 -18.77 -13.90
C ARG A 44 -14.46 -19.31 -13.35
N ALA A 45 -14.53 -20.22 -12.40
CA ALA A 45 -13.37 -20.84 -11.81
C ALA A 45 -13.69 -22.27 -11.40
N ASP A 46 -12.71 -23.17 -11.58
CA ASP A 46 -12.83 -24.56 -11.11
C ASP A 46 -12.82 -24.64 -9.58
N ASN A 47 -12.24 -23.65 -8.92
CA ASN A 47 -12.29 -23.49 -7.47
C ASN A 47 -12.88 -22.13 -7.08
N PRO A 48 -14.24 -21.99 -7.09
CA PRO A 48 -14.89 -20.73 -6.75
C PRO A 48 -14.53 -20.19 -5.38
N LYS A 49 -14.35 -21.06 -4.39
CA LYS A 49 -13.98 -20.66 -3.02
C LYS A 49 -12.62 -19.95 -2.99
N TYR A 50 -11.65 -20.42 -3.76
CA TYR A 50 -10.32 -19.82 -3.84
C TYR A 50 -10.36 -18.46 -4.55
N TRP A 51 -11.08 -18.39 -5.69
CA TRP A 51 -11.10 -17.17 -6.50
C TRP A 51 -12.02 -16.09 -5.96
N MET A 52 -13.18 -16.48 -5.42
CA MET A 52 -14.16 -15.52 -4.93
C MET A 52 -13.65 -14.71 -3.74
N THR A 53 -12.75 -15.27 -2.92
CA THR A 53 -12.12 -14.50 -1.82
C THR A 53 -11.33 -13.29 -2.30
N ARG A 54 -10.91 -13.26 -3.57
CA ARG A 54 -10.20 -12.11 -4.17
C ARG A 54 -11.13 -11.00 -4.59
N LEU A 55 -12.41 -11.28 -4.71
CA LEU A 55 -13.45 -10.31 -5.02
C LEU A 55 -13.99 -9.65 -3.74
N ASP A 56 -13.73 -10.25 -2.58
CA ASP A 56 -14.20 -9.72 -1.30
C ASP A 56 -13.34 -8.53 -0.88
N GLN A 57 -14.00 -7.41 -0.64
CA GLN A 57 -13.34 -6.22 -0.13
C GLN A 57 -13.27 -6.25 1.39
N ASP A 58 -12.10 -6.00 1.94
CA ASP A 58 -11.96 -5.71 3.37
C ASP A 58 -12.38 -4.27 3.71
N GLU A 59 -12.35 -3.92 4.99
CA GLU A 59 -12.75 -2.59 5.46
C GLU A 59 -11.92 -1.46 4.85
N THR A 60 -10.61 -1.68 4.68
CA THR A 60 -9.72 -0.69 4.04
C THR A 60 -10.14 -0.45 2.60
N MET A 61 -10.36 -1.52 1.83
CA MET A 61 -10.77 -1.43 0.41
C MET A 61 -12.13 -0.74 0.27
N LYS A 62 -13.10 -1.11 1.12
CA LYS A 62 -14.43 -0.48 1.12
C LYS A 62 -14.36 1.00 1.43
N THR A 63 -13.60 1.37 2.46
CA THR A 63 -13.45 2.77 2.87
C THR A 63 -12.71 3.57 1.80
N CYS A 64 -11.62 3.04 1.25
CA CYS A 64 -10.87 3.71 0.17
C CYS A 64 -11.76 3.90 -1.07
N GLY A 65 -12.51 2.89 -1.47
CA GLY A 65 -13.47 3.01 -2.57
C GLY A 65 -14.56 4.04 -2.32
N LEU A 66 -15.11 4.07 -1.09
CA LEU A 66 -16.16 5.03 -0.69
C LEU A 66 -15.67 6.49 -0.80
N TYR A 67 -14.44 6.74 -0.37
CA TYR A 67 -13.82 8.07 -0.37
C TYR A 67 -12.98 8.35 -1.61
N ARG A 68 -12.99 7.48 -2.63
CA ARG A 68 -12.17 7.61 -3.85
C ARG A 68 -10.70 7.88 -3.51
N ASP A 69 -10.16 7.05 -2.63
CA ASP A 69 -8.79 7.08 -2.10
C ASP A 69 -8.40 8.35 -1.33
N ASN A 70 -9.36 9.22 -1.01
CA ASN A 70 -9.14 10.45 -0.26
C ASN A 70 -10.04 10.55 0.99
N PRO A 71 -9.89 9.65 1.98
CA PRO A 71 -10.69 9.71 3.20
C PRO A 71 -10.32 10.91 4.06
N PRO A 72 -11.25 11.44 4.87
CA PRO A 72 -10.94 12.45 5.88
C PRO A 72 -9.80 11.99 6.79
N ARG A 73 -8.93 12.92 7.19
CA ARG A 73 -7.71 12.62 7.98
C ARG A 73 -7.94 11.69 9.17
N LYS A 74 -9.04 11.89 9.91
CA LYS A 74 -9.38 11.05 11.07
C LYS A 74 -9.65 9.60 10.67
N ILE A 75 -10.35 9.39 9.56
CA ILE A 75 -10.66 8.06 9.02
C ILE A 75 -9.38 7.42 8.48
N GLY A 76 -8.58 8.17 7.71
CA GLY A 76 -7.29 7.70 7.21
C GLY A 76 -6.36 7.23 8.32
N ALA A 77 -6.20 8.04 9.38
CA ALA A 77 -5.39 7.68 10.54
C ALA A 77 -5.89 6.42 11.28
N ALA A 78 -7.21 6.24 11.35
CA ALA A 78 -7.80 5.02 11.93
C ALA A 78 -7.48 3.78 11.08
N LEU A 79 -7.59 3.88 9.76
CA LEU A 79 -7.22 2.81 8.84
C LEU A 79 -5.73 2.46 8.94
N GLU A 80 -4.85 3.45 8.96
CA GLU A 80 -3.40 3.23 9.12
C GLU A 80 -3.09 2.50 10.42
N LYS A 81 -3.70 2.92 11.53
CA LYS A 81 -3.56 2.24 12.83
C LYS A 81 -4.03 0.79 12.78
N GLN A 82 -5.19 0.53 12.19
CA GLN A 82 -5.73 -0.81 12.01
C GLN A 82 -4.80 -1.68 11.16
N ASN A 83 -4.34 -1.17 10.04
CA ASN A 83 -3.44 -1.88 9.13
C ASN A 83 -2.08 -2.16 9.80
N ARG A 84 -1.55 -1.22 10.58
CA ARG A 84 -0.30 -1.41 11.34
C ARG A 84 -0.39 -2.57 12.33
N ALA A 85 -1.53 -2.77 12.96
CA ALA A 85 -1.75 -3.87 13.89
C ALA A 85 -1.75 -5.26 13.23
N THR A 86 -1.85 -5.34 11.91
CA THR A 86 -1.81 -6.59 11.16
C THR A 86 -0.41 -7.10 10.84
N ILE A 87 0.61 -6.25 10.98
CA ILE A 87 1.99 -6.59 10.62
C ILE A 87 2.49 -7.76 11.48
N ARG A 88 3.09 -8.74 10.84
CA ARG A 88 3.75 -9.89 11.48
C ARG A 88 5.19 -9.93 11.05
N TYR A 89 6.06 -10.28 11.97
CA TYR A 89 7.50 -10.36 11.77
C TYR A 89 7.96 -11.81 11.67
N PRO A 90 9.15 -12.08 11.10
CA PRO A 90 9.76 -13.40 11.14
C PRO A 90 9.91 -13.91 12.57
N VAL A 91 9.86 -15.23 12.74
CA VAL A 91 9.92 -15.87 14.07
C VAL A 91 11.23 -15.56 14.79
N ASP A 92 12.33 -15.44 14.05
CA ASP A 92 13.66 -15.11 14.59
C ASP A 92 13.88 -13.60 14.82
N GLY A 93 12.89 -12.77 14.46
CA GLY A 93 12.92 -11.31 14.61
C GLY A 93 13.87 -10.58 13.67
N LYS A 94 14.56 -11.28 12.77
CA LYS A 94 15.49 -10.65 11.82
C LYS A 94 14.75 -10.03 10.65
N LEU A 95 15.04 -8.78 10.35
CA LEU A 95 14.41 -8.04 9.25
C LEU A 95 15.34 -7.85 8.05
N MET A 96 16.58 -8.34 8.12
CA MET A 96 17.56 -8.32 7.05
C MET A 96 17.83 -9.75 6.56
N GLY A 97 17.62 -9.99 5.27
CA GLY A 97 17.87 -11.24 4.60
C GLY A 97 19.07 -11.17 3.64
N ASP A 98 19.01 -11.92 2.54
CA ASP A 98 19.99 -11.88 1.44
C ASP A 98 19.46 -11.02 0.29
N TRP A 99 20.18 -9.97 -0.07
CA TRP A 99 19.77 -9.07 -1.13
C TRP A 99 19.69 -9.75 -2.51
N ARG A 100 20.46 -10.82 -2.75
CA ARG A 100 20.42 -11.57 -4.02
C ARG A 100 19.10 -12.30 -4.20
N GLU A 101 18.59 -12.88 -3.12
CA GLU A 101 17.24 -13.47 -3.12
C GLU A 101 16.17 -12.38 -3.21
N GLY A 102 16.40 -11.24 -2.56
CA GLY A 102 15.52 -10.06 -2.65
C GLY A 102 15.40 -9.52 -4.07
N GLU A 103 16.51 -9.45 -4.80
CA GLU A 103 16.52 -9.04 -6.22
C GLU A 103 15.64 -9.95 -7.08
N LYS A 104 15.78 -11.28 -6.93
CA LYS A 104 14.96 -12.24 -7.66
C LYS A 104 13.48 -12.06 -7.35
N LEU A 105 13.14 -11.93 -6.06
CA LEU A 105 11.76 -11.73 -5.62
C LEU A 105 11.17 -10.40 -6.10
N ALA A 106 11.98 -9.34 -6.15
CA ALA A 106 11.55 -8.03 -6.65
C ALA A 106 11.29 -8.03 -8.16
N ALA A 107 12.06 -8.81 -8.92
CA ALA A 107 11.94 -8.89 -10.38
C ALA A 107 10.82 -9.84 -10.85
N VAL A 108 10.50 -10.89 -10.08
CA VAL A 108 9.52 -11.90 -10.50
C VAL A 108 8.10 -11.33 -10.48
N GLY A 109 7.44 -11.37 -11.63
CA GLY A 109 6.03 -11.00 -11.82
C GLY A 109 5.09 -12.19 -11.99
N THR A 110 5.49 -13.40 -11.58
CA THR A 110 4.70 -14.62 -11.74
C THR A 110 3.92 -14.98 -10.47
N GLY A 111 2.83 -15.69 -10.66
CA GLY A 111 1.96 -16.18 -9.60
C GLY A 111 0.68 -15.35 -9.44
N GLY A 112 -0.39 -16.01 -8.97
CA GLY A 112 -1.63 -15.43 -8.49
C GLY A 112 -2.36 -14.43 -9.39
N HIS A 113 -2.21 -14.53 -10.68
CA HIS A 113 -2.84 -13.60 -11.59
C HIS A 113 -4.37 -13.71 -11.50
N ILE A 114 -5.04 -12.58 -11.40
CA ILE A 114 -6.48 -12.51 -11.61
C ILE A 114 -6.75 -12.93 -13.06
N GLY A 115 -7.63 -13.91 -13.26
CA GLY A 115 -7.96 -14.42 -14.59
C GLY A 115 -7.40 -15.81 -14.90
N PHE A 116 -6.51 -16.36 -14.07
CA PHE A 116 -6.21 -17.79 -14.14
C PHE A 116 -7.31 -18.58 -13.43
N ILE A 117 -7.84 -19.57 -14.13
CA ILE A 117 -8.89 -20.46 -13.60
C ILE A 117 -8.32 -21.37 -12.52
N GLN A 118 -7.09 -21.83 -12.71
CA GLN A 118 -6.39 -22.72 -11.79
C GLN A 118 -5.56 -21.93 -10.76
N PRO A 119 -5.50 -22.38 -9.50
CA PRO A 119 -4.52 -21.87 -8.57
C PRO A 119 -3.10 -22.13 -9.04
N ASP A 120 -2.15 -21.34 -8.53
CA ASP A 120 -0.74 -21.59 -8.80
C ASP A 120 -0.35 -23.01 -8.40
N PRO A 121 0.45 -23.71 -9.22
CA PRO A 121 0.94 -25.03 -8.85
C PRO A 121 1.78 -24.93 -7.57
N PRO A 122 1.80 -25.99 -6.75
CA PRO A 122 2.66 -26.06 -5.58
C PRO A 122 4.13 -25.77 -5.93
N GLY A 123 4.80 -24.98 -5.11
CA GLY A 123 6.21 -24.63 -5.31
C GLY A 123 6.47 -23.50 -6.32
N ARG A 124 5.44 -22.91 -6.93
CA ARG A 124 5.63 -21.75 -7.80
C ARG A 124 6.11 -20.56 -6.98
N THR A 125 7.27 -20.03 -7.34
CA THR A 125 7.79 -18.80 -6.71
C THR A 125 6.88 -17.63 -7.07
N ARG A 126 6.38 -16.95 -6.04
CA ARG A 126 5.66 -15.69 -6.17
C ARG A 126 6.65 -14.56 -5.93
N GLY A 127 6.56 -13.51 -6.72
CA GLY A 127 7.39 -12.33 -6.55
C GLY A 127 6.58 -11.08 -6.32
N GLY A 128 7.25 -10.00 -5.97
CA GLY A 128 6.62 -8.71 -5.72
C GLY A 128 6.38 -7.90 -6.98
N ASN A 129 7.05 -8.24 -8.09
CA ASN A 129 7.05 -7.45 -9.33
C ASN A 129 7.24 -5.94 -9.07
N CYS A 130 8.22 -5.62 -8.23
CA CYS A 130 8.41 -4.25 -7.73
C CYS A 130 8.75 -3.26 -8.87
N TYR A 131 9.42 -3.75 -9.92
CA TYR A 131 9.72 -2.97 -11.12
C TYR A 131 8.48 -2.55 -11.92
N ALA A 132 7.34 -3.21 -11.75
CA ALA A 132 6.10 -2.75 -12.37
C ALA A 132 5.67 -1.36 -11.88
N CYS A 133 6.14 -0.93 -10.71
CA CYS A 133 5.76 0.34 -10.09
C CYS A 133 6.95 1.24 -9.75
N HIS A 134 8.15 0.67 -9.53
CA HIS A 134 9.32 1.39 -9.01
C HIS A 134 10.55 1.19 -9.89
N GLU A 135 11.33 2.24 -10.07
CA GLU A 135 12.74 2.14 -10.43
C GLU A 135 13.52 1.62 -9.21
N LEU A 136 14.38 0.60 -9.41
CA LEU A 136 15.25 0.03 -8.36
C LEU A 136 16.70 0.02 -8.82
N ALA A 137 17.21 -1.13 -9.31
CA ALA A 137 18.56 -1.21 -9.84
C ALA A 137 18.64 -0.63 -11.24
N LYS A 138 19.67 0.19 -11.49
CA LYS A 138 19.84 0.93 -12.74
C LYS A 138 20.01 0.05 -14.00
N LYS A 139 20.41 -1.20 -13.81
CA LYS A 139 20.52 -2.18 -14.90
C LYS A 139 19.19 -2.58 -15.51
N GLU A 140 18.06 -2.42 -14.78
CA GLU A 140 16.74 -2.67 -15.30
C GLU A 140 16.18 -1.39 -15.91
N LEU A 141 15.97 -1.43 -17.22
CA LEU A 141 15.50 -0.28 -17.97
C LEU A 141 13.98 -0.19 -18.07
N ALA A 142 13.27 -1.30 -17.82
CA ALA A 142 11.81 -1.39 -17.91
C ALA A 142 11.20 -1.33 -16.52
N TYR A 143 10.78 -0.16 -16.10
CA TYR A 143 10.12 0.03 -14.81
C TYR A 143 8.95 1.02 -14.91
N GLY A 144 7.98 0.84 -13.99
CA GLY A 144 6.84 1.75 -13.85
C GLY A 144 7.17 2.95 -12.96
N THR A 145 6.35 3.99 -13.10
CA THR A 145 6.47 5.26 -12.35
C THR A 145 5.27 5.53 -11.44
N ILE A 146 4.45 4.49 -11.16
CA ILE A 146 3.31 4.59 -10.24
C ILE A 146 3.80 4.83 -8.81
N GLY A 147 4.88 4.15 -8.42
CA GLY A 147 5.57 4.36 -7.16
C GLY A 147 6.76 5.31 -7.33
N PRO A 148 7.30 5.87 -6.22
CA PRO A 148 8.52 6.66 -6.28
C PRO A 148 9.72 5.79 -6.68
N SER A 149 10.76 6.41 -7.26
CA SER A 149 12.04 5.73 -7.44
C SER A 149 12.60 5.27 -6.09
N LEU A 150 13.04 4.02 -6.05
CA LEU A 150 13.75 3.41 -4.91
C LEU A 150 15.25 3.24 -5.22
N HIS A 151 15.70 3.72 -6.38
CA HIS A 151 17.12 3.75 -6.70
C HIS A 151 17.89 4.50 -5.61
N HIS A 152 19.00 3.93 -5.17
CA HIS A 152 19.80 4.42 -4.05
C HIS A 152 19.04 4.51 -2.70
N PHE A 153 18.01 3.69 -2.49
CA PHE A 153 17.21 3.77 -1.26
C PHE A 153 18.08 3.67 0.00
N GLY A 154 18.94 2.66 0.11
CA GLY A 154 19.84 2.48 1.25
C GLY A 154 20.95 3.56 1.29
N LYS A 155 21.47 3.98 0.12
CA LYS A 155 22.48 5.04 0.02
C LYS A 155 21.94 6.40 0.52
N ILE A 156 20.66 6.69 0.28
CA ILE A 156 20.00 7.95 0.65
C ILE A 156 19.45 7.91 2.08
N ARG A 157 18.82 6.80 2.48
CA ARG A 157 18.11 6.71 3.76
C ARG A 157 18.91 6.02 4.86
N GLY A 158 19.97 5.31 4.48
CA GLY A 158 20.74 4.47 5.40
C GLY A 158 20.12 3.09 5.59
N ASN A 159 20.70 2.36 6.53
CA ASN A 159 20.31 0.99 6.88
C ASN A 159 20.16 0.80 8.41
N SER A 160 19.78 1.87 9.13
CA SER A 160 19.47 1.76 10.55
C SER A 160 18.28 0.85 10.80
N ASP A 161 18.14 0.35 12.02
CA ASP A 161 17.02 -0.53 12.41
C ASP A 161 15.66 0.10 12.11
N GLU A 162 15.54 1.44 12.26
CA GLU A 162 14.30 2.15 11.94
C GLU A 162 14.00 2.12 10.44
N ILE A 163 15.00 2.28 9.59
CA ILE A 163 14.84 2.26 8.13
C ILE A 163 14.53 0.84 7.65
N VAL A 164 15.25 -0.15 8.18
CA VAL A 164 15.00 -1.58 7.91
C VAL A 164 13.57 -1.95 8.30
N LYS A 165 13.17 -1.58 9.52
CA LYS A 165 11.81 -1.83 10.01
C LYS A 165 10.76 -1.10 9.17
N TYR A 166 10.98 0.15 8.82
CA TYR A 166 10.08 0.91 7.96
C TYR A 166 9.90 0.23 6.59
N ALA A 167 10.99 -0.20 5.96
CA ALA A 167 10.94 -0.88 4.67
C ALA A 167 10.17 -2.21 4.77
N TYR A 168 10.43 -2.99 5.81
CA TYR A 168 9.71 -4.23 6.09
C TYR A 168 8.21 -3.98 6.26
N ASP A 169 7.84 -3.10 7.17
CA ASP A 169 6.45 -2.78 7.50
C ASP A 169 5.70 -2.27 6.27
N LYS A 170 6.35 -1.42 5.45
CA LYS A 170 5.77 -0.85 4.23
C LYS A 170 5.50 -1.91 3.16
N ILE A 171 6.36 -2.90 3.00
CA ILE A 171 6.17 -4.02 2.08
C ILE A 171 5.12 -4.98 2.64
N TYR A 172 5.15 -5.26 3.94
CA TYR A 172 4.18 -6.16 4.57
C TYR A 172 2.75 -5.64 4.42
N ASN A 173 2.52 -4.38 4.82
CA ASN A 173 1.23 -3.73 4.69
C ASN A 173 1.39 -2.23 4.43
N SER A 174 1.35 -1.85 3.18
CA SER A 174 1.53 -0.48 2.72
C SER A 174 0.51 0.51 3.30
N ASN A 175 -0.72 0.05 3.59
CA ASN A 175 -1.79 0.85 4.19
C ASN A 175 -1.53 1.20 5.67
N ALA A 176 -0.50 0.62 6.29
CA ALA A 176 -0.04 1.03 7.62
C ALA A 176 0.60 2.45 7.64
N PHE A 177 0.94 3.01 6.48
CA PHE A 177 1.60 4.31 6.33
C PHE A 177 0.86 5.29 5.44
N THR A 178 -0.01 4.79 4.58
CA THR A 178 -0.82 5.58 3.67
C THR A 178 -2.15 4.85 3.52
N ALA A 179 -3.19 5.38 4.12
CA ALA A 179 -4.48 4.71 4.27
C ALA A 179 -5.04 4.10 2.98
N CYS A 180 -4.94 4.83 1.87
CA CYS A 180 -5.43 4.39 0.57
C CYS A 180 -4.30 4.47 -0.47
N THR A 181 -3.40 3.51 -0.43
CA THR A 181 -2.29 3.39 -1.38
C THR A 181 -2.54 2.26 -2.37
N ASN A 182 -2.07 2.44 -3.60
CA ASN A 182 -2.11 1.39 -4.63
C ASN A 182 -0.99 0.34 -4.47
N MET A 183 -0.01 0.55 -3.57
CA MET A 183 1.00 -0.45 -3.29
C MET A 183 0.37 -1.68 -2.63
N PRO A 184 0.57 -2.89 -3.17
CA PRO A 184 -0.02 -4.10 -2.60
C PRO A 184 0.41 -4.36 -1.16
N ARG A 185 -0.43 -5.06 -0.41
CA ARG A 185 -0.21 -5.49 0.98
C ARG A 185 0.33 -6.92 0.98
N PHE A 186 1.58 -7.09 0.55
CA PHE A 186 2.17 -8.38 0.22
C PHE A 186 2.13 -9.39 1.38
N GLY A 187 2.51 -8.97 2.59
CA GLY A 187 2.50 -9.84 3.76
C GLY A 187 1.09 -10.10 4.30
N LEU A 188 0.23 -9.07 4.36
CA LEU A 188 -1.14 -9.21 4.85
C LEU A 188 -1.92 -10.27 4.07
N HIS A 189 -1.76 -10.30 2.75
CA HIS A 189 -2.45 -11.26 1.88
C HIS A 189 -1.67 -12.56 1.68
N SER A 190 -0.61 -12.80 2.45
CA SER A 190 0.25 -13.99 2.34
C SER A 190 0.77 -14.21 0.92
N TRP A 191 0.97 -13.10 0.19
CA TRP A 191 1.55 -13.14 -1.14
C TRP A 191 3.05 -13.37 -1.07
N LEU A 192 3.73 -12.67 -0.17
CA LEU A 192 5.10 -12.90 0.25
C LEU A 192 5.11 -13.33 1.72
N THR A 193 5.99 -14.26 2.05
CA THR A 193 6.20 -14.64 3.45
C THR A 193 7.00 -13.55 4.19
N PRO A 194 6.94 -13.51 5.54
CA PRO A 194 7.79 -12.63 6.33
C PRO A 194 9.28 -12.73 5.95
N GLU A 195 9.79 -13.93 5.75
CA GLU A 195 11.19 -14.19 5.37
C GLU A 195 11.50 -13.67 3.96
N GLN A 196 10.59 -13.84 2.99
CA GLN A 196 10.77 -13.28 1.65
C GLN A 196 10.81 -11.74 1.66
N ILE A 197 10.03 -11.12 2.54
CA ILE A 197 10.06 -9.67 2.71
C ILE A 197 11.42 -9.21 3.25
N THR A 198 12.06 -9.95 4.18
CA THR A 198 13.39 -9.58 4.68
C THR A 198 14.45 -9.58 3.58
N HIS A 199 14.35 -10.50 2.62
CA HIS A 199 15.23 -10.51 1.45
C HIS A 199 15.04 -9.27 0.58
N ILE A 200 13.81 -8.85 0.34
CA ILE A 200 13.51 -7.61 -0.41
C ILE A 200 13.98 -6.38 0.36
N VAL A 201 13.84 -6.35 1.68
CA VAL A 201 14.41 -5.28 2.52
C VAL A 201 15.91 -5.19 2.33
N ALA A 202 16.62 -6.32 2.40
CA ALA A 202 18.06 -6.35 2.15
C ALA A 202 18.39 -5.83 0.74
N PHE A 203 17.61 -6.20 -0.28
CA PHE A 203 17.78 -5.66 -1.64
C PHE A 203 17.67 -4.14 -1.69
N LEU A 204 16.83 -3.53 -0.87
CA LEU A 204 16.68 -2.07 -0.83
C LEU A 204 17.78 -1.36 -0.04
N VAL A 205 18.26 -1.94 1.08
CA VAL A 205 19.09 -1.18 2.04
C VAL A 205 20.55 -1.64 2.11
N ASP A 206 20.88 -2.84 1.63
CA ASP A 206 22.26 -3.34 1.68
C ASP A 206 23.18 -2.50 0.76
N PRO A 207 24.31 -2.00 1.28
CA PRO A 207 25.26 -1.23 0.47
C PRO A 207 25.80 -1.99 -0.75
N GLU A 208 25.87 -3.33 -0.69
CA GLU A 208 26.33 -4.15 -1.79
C GLU A 208 25.23 -4.51 -2.81
N SER A 209 23.99 -4.19 -2.50
CA SER A 209 22.88 -4.38 -3.43
C SER A 209 22.99 -3.48 -4.66
N PRO A 210 22.63 -3.98 -5.86
CA PRO A 210 22.63 -3.18 -7.08
C PRO A 210 21.69 -1.97 -7.05
N VAL A 211 20.72 -1.94 -6.14
CA VAL A 211 19.88 -0.75 -5.90
C VAL A 211 20.71 0.43 -5.43
N ASN A 212 21.81 0.17 -4.68
CA ASN A 212 22.65 1.18 -4.06
C ASN A 212 23.99 1.44 -4.80
N LYS A 213 24.15 0.84 -5.99
CA LYS A 213 25.30 1.04 -6.88
C LYS A 213 24.93 1.97 -8.03
N ASP A 214 25.95 2.69 -8.58
CA ASP A 214 25.82 3.55 -9.75
C ASP A 214 25.80 2.76 -11.04
#